data_1ad250ce42d56ccb57ebfebab9a5cbe0
#
_entry.id   1ad250ce42d56ccb57ebfebab9a5cbe0
#
_cell.length_a   1.000
_cell.length_b   1.000
_cell.length_c   1.000
_cell.angle_alpha   90.00
_cell.angle_beta   90.00
_cell.angle_gamma   90.00
#
_symmetry.space_group_name_H-M   'P 1'
#
loop_
_entity.id
_entity.type
_entity.pdbx_description
1 polymer ?
#
loop_
_entity_poly.entity_id
_entity_poly.type
_entity_poly.pdbx_seq_one_letter_code
_entity_poly.pdbx_strand_id
1 'polypeptide(L)'
;MRKPIIGILGNTYKTQPGLFSSAERMYVNSDYIESVLNNGGIPMAIPAVAMKADPEGILAVCDGILVPGGEDLNPWYYGEEPKPQIQTIRPEIDEAWFALGRAAKEMGMPMLGICKGIQFLNVLCGGDLYQDIYTQKETTILHLQSLERSYLHHHVEIKEGTHLAEILGAGTHAVNSMHHQAVRTP
;
A
#
# COMPACT_ATOMS: atom_id res chain seq x y z
N MET A 1 -4.41 3.02 29.22
CA MET A 1 -3.37 2.89 28.16
C MET A 1 -3.58 4.01 27.15
N ARG A 2 -2.52 4.62 26.60
CA ARG A 2 -2.66 5.59 25.50
C ARG A 2 -3.09 4.86 24.22
N LYS A 3 -3.82 5.57 23.36
CA LYS A 3 -4.17 5.05 22.03
C LYS A 3 -2.91 4.97 21.16
N PRO A 4 -2.72 3.91 20.36
CA PRO A 4 -1.59 3.82 19.44
C PRO A 4 -1.70 4.88 18.33
N ILE A 5 -0.58 5.48 17.96
CA ILE A 5 -0.46 6.40 16.83
C ILE A 5 -0.04 5.59 15.62
N ILE A 6 -0.89 5.56 14.59
CA ILE A 6 -0.62 4.85 13.35
C ILE A 6 -0.30 5.86 12.24
N GLY A 7 0.97 5.85 11.81
CA GLY A 7 1.42 6.63 10.68
C GLY A 7 0.87 6.05 9.37
N ILE A 8 0.20 6.85 8.58
CA ILE A 8 -0.34 6.45 7.27
C ILE A 8 0.46 7.17 6.19
N LEU A 9 1.15 6.42 5.33
CA LEU A 9 1.97 6.99 4.26
C LEU A 9 1.07 7.74 3.27
N GLY A 10 1.37 9.02 3.07
CA GLY A 10 0.63 9.87 2.12
C GLY A 10 1.09 9.66 0.69
N ASN A 11 0.13 9.82 -0.22
CA ASN A 11 0.36 10.01 -1.65
C ASN A 11 0.27 11.49 -2.02
N THR A 12 0.69 11.85 -3.23
CA THR A 12 0.57 13.21 -3.74
C THR A 12 -0.13 13.25 -5.09
N TYR A 13 -0.78 14.35 -5.38
CA TYR A 13 -1.28 14.65 -6.71
C TYR A 13 -1.09 16.13 -7.05
N LYS A 14 -0.93 16.42 -8.33
CA LYS A 14 -0.90 17.81 -8.81
C LYS A 14 -2.30 18.24 -9.21
N THR A 15 -2.72 19.41 -8.72
CA THR A 15 -4.03 19.97 -9.07
C THR A 15 -4.09 20.32 -10.54
N GLN A 16 -5.27 20.10 -11.15
CA GLN A 16 -5.59 20.52 -12.54
C GLN A 16 -5.49 22.05 -12.68
N PRO A 17 -5.35 22.58 -13.92
CA PRO A 17 -5.31 24.03 -14.19
C PRO A 17 -6.49 24.77 -13.57
N GLY A 18 -6.22 25.85 -12.86
CA GLY A 18 -7.19 26.69 -12.15
C GLY A 18 -6.49 27.68 -11.24
N LEU A 19 -7.20 28.25 -10.26
CA LEU A 19 -6.67 29.28 -9.35
C LEU A 19 -5.41 28.82 -8.58
N PHE A 20 -5.21 27.50 -8.41
CA PHE A 20 -4.07 26.86 -7.76
C PHE A 20 -3.45 25.81 -8.68
N SER A 21 -3.26 26.13 -9.95
CA SER A 21 -2.66 25.22 -10.92
C SER A 21 -1.24 24.82 -10.50
N SER A 22 -0.93 23.54 -10.70
CA SER A 22 0.38 22.94 -10.37
C SER A 22 0.71 22.83 -8.87
N ALA A 23 -0.21 23.14 -7.97
CA ALA A 23 0.01 22.88 -6.57
C ALA A 23 0.04 21.35 -6.31
N GLU A 24 1.11 20.89 -5.69
CA GLU A 24 1.19 19.52 -5.20
C GLU A 24 0.45 19.40 -3.87
N ARG A 25 -0.41 18.42 -3.78
CA ARG A 25 -1.20 18.13 -2.57
C ARG A 25 -0.98 16.72 -2.11
N MET A 26 -0.79 16.55 -0.81
CA MET A 26 -0.80 15.25 -0.16
C MET A 26 -2.24 14.81 0.08
N TYR A 27 -2.49 13.51 -0.02
CA TYR A 27 -3.76 12.89 0.37
C TYR A 27 -3.56 11.51 1.01
N VAL A 28 -4.52 11.13 1.82
CA VAL A 28 -4.76 9.79 2.32
C VAL A 28 -6.26 9.55 2.17
N ASN A 29 -6.68 8.41 1.65
CA ASN A 29 -8.10 8.09 1.52
C ASN A 29 -8.75 7.95 2.91
N SER A 30 -9.97 8.47 3.05
CA SER A 30 -10.73 8.45 4.30
C SER A 30 -10.89 7.06 4.90
N ASP A 31 -11.06 6.03 4.05
CA ASP A 31 -11.25 4.63 4.46
C ASP A 31 -10.12 4.13 5.39
N TYR A 32 -8.86 4.52 5.13
CA TYR A 32 -7.72 4.16 5.98
C TYR A 32 -7.76 4.90 7.32
N ILE A 33 -8.12 6.18 7.29
CA ILE A 33 -8.26 7.02 8.49
C ILE A 33 -9.36 6.46 9.38
N GLU A 34 -10.53 6.19 8.81
CA GLU A 34 -11.68 5.64 9.51
C GLU A 34 -11.39 4.24 10.08
N SER A 35 -10.68 3.40 9.33
CA SER A 35 -10.27 2.08 9.80
C SER A 35 -9.39 2.15 11.05
N VAL A 36 -8.42 3.07 11.08
CA VAL A 36 -7.57 3.28 12.27
C VAL A 36 -8.41 3.81 13.45
N LEU A 37 -9.29 4.79 13.22
CA LEU A 37 -10.16 5.36 14.26
C LEU A 37 -11.10 4.32 14.85
N ASN A 38 -11.75 3.53 14.00
CA ASN A 38 -12.72 2.50 14.40
C ASN A 38 -12.06 1.36 15.20
N ASN A 39 -10.76 1.16 15.03
CA ASN A 39 -9.97 0.19 15.80
C ASN A 39 -9.21 0.83 16.98
N GLY A 40 -9.59 2.05 17.38
CA GLY A 40 -9.09 2.70 18.59
C GLY A 40 -7.70 3.36 18.47
N GLY A 41 -7.14 3.44 17.27
CA GLY A 41 -5.89 4.14 16.99
C GLY A 41 -6.08 5.64 16.75
N ILE A 42 -4.96 6.35 16.67
CA ILE A 42 -4.88 7.75 16.23
C ILE A 42 -4.22 7.75 14.86
N PRO A 43 -4.94 8.08 13.76
CA PRO A 43 -4.33 8.15 12.43
C PRO A 43 -3.49 9.41 12.29
N MET A 44 -2.28 9.28 11.77
CA MET A 44 -1.37 10.38 11.45
C MET A 44 -0.94 10.28 9.99
N ALA A 45 -1.42 11.17 9.12
CA ALA A 45 -0.99 11.22 7.74
C ALA A 45 0.44 11.75 7.63
N ILE A 46 1.33 11.02 6.95
CA ILE A 46 2.75 11.35 6.81
C ILE A 46 3.01 11.88 5.40
N PRO A 47 3.46 13.15 5.25
CA PRO A 47 3.82 13.70 3.95
C PRO A 47 5.06 13.03 3.35
N ALA A 48 5.07 12.79 2.03
CA ALA A 48 6.21 12.17 1.33
C ALA A 48 7.52 12.94 1.54
N VAL A 49 7.46 14.27 1.53
CA VAL A 49 8.65 15.11 1.77
C VAL A 49 9.26 14.89 3.17
N ALA A 50 8.43 14.68 4.18
CA ALA A 50 8.88 14.43 5.53
C ALA A 50 9.49 13.02 5.68
N MET A 51 8.97 12.02 4.99
CA MET A 51 9.50 10.64 4.99
C MET A 51 10.95 10.55 4.51
N LYS A 52 11.36 11.46 3.61
CA LYS A 52 12.75 11.57 3.10
C LYS A 52 13.63 12.43 3.99
N ALA A 53 13.06 13.44 4.63
CA ALA A 53 13.83 14.42 5.38
C ALA A 53 14.23 13.93 6.78
N ASP A 54 13.33 13.24 7.47
CA ASP A 54 13.55 12.75 8.84
C ASP A 54 12.69 11.50 9.12
N PRO A 55 13.02 10.35 8.54
CA PRO A 55 12.26 9.12 8.74
C PRO A 55 12.27 8.66 10.21
N GLU A 56 13.40 8.74 10.89
CA GLU A 56 13.55 8.30 12.28
C GLU A 56 12.74 9.18 13.24
N GLY A 57 12.74 10.51 13.05
CA GLY A 57 11.94 11.43 13.85
C GLY A 57 10.44 11.19 13.70
N ILE A 58 9.98 10.84 12.49
CA ILE A 58 8.59 10.43 12.25
C ILE A 58 8.28 9.12 12.98
N LEU A 59 9.14 8.12 12.81
CA LEU A 59 8.93 6.79 13.41
C LEU A 59 8.94 6.85 14.94
N ALA A 60 9.72 7.74 15.54
CA ALA A 60 9.77 7.92 16.98
C ALA A 60 8.42 8.33 17.62
N VAL A 61 7.50 8.91 16.86
CA VAL A 61 6.16 9.28 17.35
C VAL A 61 5.06 8.29 16.97
N CYS A 62 5.37 7.28 16.14
CA CYS A 62 4.44 6.25 15.70
C CYS A 62 4.56 4.97 16.53
N ASP A 63 3.48 4.25 16.68
CA ASP A 63 3.44 2.90 17.23
C ASP A 63 3.33 1.83 16.15
N GLY A 64 3.03 2.23 14.92
CA GLY A 64 2.94 1.38 13.74
C GLY A 64 2.71 2.19 12.48
N ILE A 65 2.92 1.56 11.33
CA ILE A 65 2.82 2.17 10.00
C ILE A 65 1.79 1.41 9.17
N LEU A 66 0.89 2.16 8.54
CA LEU A 66 -0.01 1.66 7.50
C LEU A 66 0.47 2.19 6.14
N VAL A 67 0.79 1.27 5.25
CA VAL A 67 1.18 1.56 3.86
C VAL A 67 -0.05 1.35 2.97
N PRO A 68 -0.64 2.41 2.42
CA PRO A 68 -1.90 2.34 1.69
C PRO A 68 -1.74 1.80 0.26
N GLY A 69 -2.84 1.73 -0.47
CA GLY A 69 -2.86 1.53 -1.91
C GLY A 69 -2.39 2.77 -2.67
N GLY A 70 -2.12 2.60 -3.95
CA GLY A 70 -1.65 3.67 -4.83
C GLY A 70 -1.40 3.18 -6.23
N GLU A 71 -0.72 3.99 -7.02
CA GLU A 71 -0.26 3.68 -8.37
C GLU A 71 0.81 2.57 -8.35
N ASP A 72 1.24 2.08 -9.51
CA ASP A 72 2.20 0.98 -9.63
C ASP A 72 3.54 1.29 -8.94
N LEU A 73 4.13 0.26 -8.37
CA LEU A 73 5.48 0.35 -7.83
C LEU A 73 6.51 0.30 -8.97
N ASN A 74 7.49 1.20 -8.93
CA ASN A 74 8.54 1.27 -9.95
C ASN A 74 9.34 -0.04 -9.99
N PRO A 75 9.37 -0.75 -11.14
CA PRO A 75 10.05 -2.03 -11.30
C PRO A 75 11.54 -2.03 -10.98
N TRP A 76 12.21 -0.88 -11.06
CA TRP A 76 13.63 -0.78 -10.70
C TRP A 76 13.93 -1.14 -9.24
N TYR A 77 12.94 -1.03 -8.35
CA TYR A 77 13.12 -1.42 -6.94
C TYR A 77 13.22 -2.94 -6.73
N TYR A 78 12.80 -3.75 -7.73
CA TYR A 78 12.94 -5.21 -7.73
C TYR A 78 13.72 -5.73 -8.96
N GLY A 79 14.58 -4.86 -9.57
CA GLY A 79 15.57 -5.25 -10.57
C GLY A 79 14.99 -5.57 -11.95
N GLU A 80 13.80 -5.09 -12.29
CA GLU A 80 13.18 -5.29 -13.60
C GLU A 80 13.03 -3.98 -14.37
N GLU A 81 13.00 -4.08 -15.71
CA GLU A 81 12.60 -2.99 -16.59
C GLU A 81 11.07 -2.89 -16.65
N PRO A 82 10.50 -1.66 -16.80
CA PRO A 82 9.07 -1.47 -16.96
C PRO A 82 8.54 -2.18 -18.21
N LYS A 83 7.50 -3.01 -18.04
CA LYS A 83 6.80 -3.69 -19.14
C LYS A 83 5.69 -2.80 -19.71
N PRO A 84 5.21 -3.07 -20.96
CA PRO A 84 4.21 -2.22 -21.61
C PRO A 84 2.88 -2.05 -20.84
N GLN A 85 2.57 -2.98 -19.94
CA GLN A 85 1.35 -2.97 -19.14
C GLN A 85 1.47 -2.17 -17.85
N ILE A 86 2.69 -1.71 -17.49
CA ILE A 86 2.87 -0.85 -16.32
C ILE A 86 2.00 0.41 -16.46
N GLN A 87 1.33 0.79 -15.41
CA GLN A 87 0.50 1.98 -15.39
C GLN A 87 1.31 3.18 -14.85
N THR A 88 0.65 4.10 -14.18
CA THR A 88 1.32 5.26 -13.59
C THR A 88 2.25 4.83 -12.47
N ILE A 89 3.50 5.27 -12.52
CA ILE A 89 4.45 5.20 -11.42
C ILE A 89 4.75 6.61 -10.89
N ARG A 90 5.07 6.70 -9.61
CA ARG A 90 5.42 7.94 -8.91
C ARG A 90 6.79 7.78 -8.23
N PRO A 91 7.89 8.00 -8.95
CA PRO A 91 9.23 7.78 -8.41
C PRO A 91 9.48 8.53 -7.11
N GLU A 92 8.99 9.77 -7.00
CA GLU A 92 9.12 10.61 -5.81
C GLU A 92 8.42 10.04 -4.58
N ILE A 93 7.27 9.35 -4.79
CA ILE A 93 6.52 8.67 -3.73
C ILE A 93 7.22 7.37 -3.34
N ASP A 94 7.63 6.58 -4.33
CA ASP A 94 8.34 5.33 -4.08
C ASP A 94 9.64 5.59 -3.31
N GLU A 95 10.46 6.58 -3.70
CA GLU A 95 11.63 6.99 -2.94
C GLU A 95 11.32 7.33 -1.48
N ALA A 96 10.26 8.11 -1.25
CA ALA A 96 9.86 8.51 0.09
C ALA A 96 9.40 7.30 0.94
N TRP A 97 8.59 6.44 0.35
CA TRP A 97 8.12 5.22 1.01
C TRP A 97 9.27 4.28 1.34
N PHE A 98 10.22 4.08 0.41
CA PHE A 98 11.40 3.25 0.67
C PHE A 98 12.36 3.87 1.69
N ALA A 99 12.47 5.20 1.77
CA ALA A 99 13.27 5.84 2.82
C ALA A 99 12.69 5.55 4.21
N LEU A 100 11.41 5.82 4.41
CA LEU A 100 10.72 5.54 5.68
C LEU A 100 10.64 4.03 5.98
N GLY A 101 10.34 3.23 4.96
CA GLY A 101 10.17 1.78 5.13
C GLY A 101 11.44 1.07 5.54
N ARG A 102 12.61 1.46 5.00
CA ARG A 102 13.90 0.92 5.45
C ARG A 102 14.16 1.23 6.92
N ALA A 103 13.99 2.49 7.32
CA ALA A 103 14.15 2.89 8.72
C ALA A 103 13.15 2.14 9.63
N ALA A 104 11.89 2.03 9.22
CA ALA A 104 10.87 1.29 9.96
C ALA A 104 11.24 -0.20 10.14
N LYS A 105 11.75 -0.85 9.09
CA LYS A 105 12.23 -2.24 9.12
C LYS A 105 13.41 -2.40 10.08
N GLU A 106 14.40 -1.51 10.02
CA GLU A 106 15.57 -1.52 10.90
C GLU A 106 15.19 -1.31 12.37
N MET A 107 14.19 -0.48 12.63
CA MET A 107 13.66 -0.24 13.99
C MET A 107 12.70 -1.35 14.47
N GLY A 108 12.36 -2.34 13.65
CA GLY A 108 11.37 -3.37 13.98
C GLY A 108 9.94 -2.81 14.14
N MET A 109 9.63 -1.70 13.49
CA MET A 109 8.31 -1.05 13.56
C MET A 109 7.24 -1.95 12.92
N PRO A 110 6.09 -2.20 13.58
CA PRO A 110 4.99 -2.91 12.95
C PRO A 110 4.49 -2.19 11.70
N MET A 111 4.36 -2.91 10.58
CA MET A 111 3.87 -2.38 9.31
C MET A 111 2.74 -3.23 8.75
N LEU A 112 1.68 -2.59 8.26
CA LEU A 112 0.59 -3.23 7.53
C LEU A 112 0.49 -2.61 6.13
N GLY A 113 0.58 -3.45 5.08
CA GLY A 113 0.44 -3.02 3.69
C GLY A 113 -0.90 -3.44 3.09
N ILE A 114 -1.56 -2.53 2.38
CA ILE A 114 -2.82 -2.76 1.68
C ILE A 114 -2.64 -2.44 0.20
N CYS A 115 -3.02 -3.36 -0.72
CA CYS A 115 -2.89 -3.22 -2.17
C CYS A 115 -1.42 -2.91 -2.58
N LYS A 116 -1.09 -1.74 -3.12
CA LYS A 116 0.32 -1.33 -3.36
C LYS A 116 1.18 -1.50 -2.10
N GLY A 117 0.60 -1.30 -0.92
CA GLY A 117 1.33 -1.42 0.35
C GLY A 117 1.90 -2.82 0.61
N ILE A 118 1.16 -3.90 0.30
CA ILE A 118 1.71 -5.26 0.44
C ILE A 118 2.78 -5.53 -0.62
N GLN A 119 2.62 -4.99 -1.82
CA GLN A 119 3.60 -5.08 -2.90
C GLN A 119 4.90 -4.37 -2.50
N PHE A 120 4.78 -3.16 -1.97
CA PHE A 120 5.89 -2.38 -1.42
C PHE A 120 6.62 -3.14 -0.30
N LEU A 121 5.88 -3.70 0.69
CA LEU A 121 6.49 -4.45 1.79
C LEU A 121 7.22 -5.69 1.28
N ASN A 122 6.66 -6.39 0.29
CA ASN A 122 7.31 -7.53 -0.34
C ASN A 122 8.66 -7.14 -0.97
N VAL A 123 8.67 -6.08 -1.76
CA VAL A 123 9.90 -5.59 -2.40
C VAL A 123 10.90 -5.04 -1.38
N LEU A 124 10.43 -4.35 -0.33
CA LEU A 124 11.26 -3.91 0.79
C LEU A 124 11.96 -5.08 1.51
N CYS A 125 11.34 -6.26 1.49
CA CYS A 125 11.89 -7.48 2.06
C CYS A 125 12.75 -8.30 1.08
N GLY A 126 12.86 -7.86 -0.18
CA GLY A 126 13.71 -8.50 -1.19
C GLY A 126 12.96 -9.40 -2.17
N GLY A 127 11.63 -9.42 -2.11
CA GLY A 127 10.78 -10.10 -3.06
C GLY A 127 10.55 -9.30 -4.35
N ASP A 128 9.75 -9.82 -5.25
CA ASP A 128 9.43 -9.23 -6.54
C ASP A 128 7.93 -9.31 -6.88
N LEU A 129 7.53 -8.71 -8.03
CA LEU A 129 6.14 -8.57 -8.42
C LEU A 129 5.88 -9.10 -9.84
N TYR A 130 4.65 -9.56 -10.07
CA TYR A 130 4.05 -9.51 -11.40
C TYR A 130 3.68 -8.06 -11.69
N GLN A 131 4.23 -7.47 -12.75
CA GLN A 131 3.90 -6.12 -13.19
C GLN A 131 2.48 -6.04 -13.78
N ASP A 132 1.99 -7.16 -14.31
CA ASP A 132 0.62 -7.34 -14.76
C ASP A 132 0.23 -8.83 -14.71
N ILE A 133 -0.74 -9.16 -13.89
CA ILE A 133 -1.18 -10.55 -13.70
C ILE A 133 -1.86 -11.14 -14.92
N TYR A 134 -2.48 -10.33 -15.78
CA TYR A 134 -3.20 -10.81 -16.95
C TYR A 134 -2.26 -11.32 -18.05
N THR A 135 -1.07 -10.71 -18.17
CA THR A 135 -0.08 -11.08 -19.19
C THR A 135 1.02 -12.01 -18.66
N GLN A 136 1.23 -12.03 -17.34
CA GLN A 136 2.33 -12.78 -16.73
C GLN A 136 1.88 -14.02 -15.94
N LYS A 137 0.61 -14.16 -15.59
CA LYS A 137 0.09 -15.27 -14.78
C LYS A 137 -1.10 -16.02 -15.41
N GLU A 138 -1.59 -15.61 -16.57
CA GLU A 138 -2.74 -16.24 -17.26
C GLU A 138 -3.99 -16.36 -16.36
N THR A 139 -4.25 -15.36 -15.51
CA THR A 139 -5.46 -15.35 -14.68
C THR A 139 -6.71 -15.08 -15.52
N THR A 140 -7.79 -15.80 -15.24
CA THR A 140 -9.11 -15.55 -15.83
C THR A 140 -10.03 -14.74 -14.90
N ILE A 141 -9.58 -14.45 -13.69
CA ILE A 141 -10.32 -13.68 -12.70
C ILE A 141 -10.06 -12.19 -12.93
N LEU A 142 -11.13 -11.40 -12.96
CA LEU A 142 -11.02 -9.94 -13.07
C LEU A 142 -10.62 -9.33 -11.72
N HIS A 143 -9.35 -8.95 -11.58
CA HIS A 143 -8.82 -8.31 -10.37
C HIS A 143 -8.89 -6.77 -10.40
N LEU A 144 -9.18 -6.17 -11.54
CA LEU A 144 -9.37 -4.72 -11.69
C LEU A 144 -10.84 -4.46 -12.02
N GLN A 145 -11.70 -4.50 -11.00
CA GLN A 145 -13.14 -4.32 -11.16
C GLN A 145 -13.50 -2.87 -11.48
N SER A 146 -14.50 -2.67 -12.33
CA SER A 146 -15.10 -1.35 -12.64
C SER A 146 -16.37 -1.05 -11.81
N LEU A 147 -16.68 -1.93 -10.85
CA LEU A 147 -17.83 -1.80 -9.97
C LEU A 147 -17.54 -0.90 -8.76
N GLU A 148 -18.57 -0.58 -7.98
CA GLU A 148 -18.43 0.09 -6.69
C GLU A 148 -17.36 -0.60 -5.83
N ARG A 149 -16.52 0.18 -5.15
CA ARG A 149 -15.38 -0.34 -4.36
C ARG A 149 -15.79 -1.33 -3.27
N SER A 150 -16.98 -1.18 -2.72
CA SER A 150 -17.55 -2.05 -1.69
C SER A 150 -18.14 -3.35 -2.23
N TYR A 151 -18.29 -3.49 -3.57
CA TYR A 151 -18.89 -4.68 -4.17
C TYR A 151 -17.92 -5.86 -4.17
N LEU A 152 -18.33 -6.97 -3.53
CA LEU A 152 -17.56 -8.21 -3.50
C LEU A 152 -17.70 -8.90 -4.86
N HIS A 153 -16.58 -9.16 -5.53
CA HIS A 153 -16.55 -9.53 -6.95
C HIS A 153 -16.07 -10.96 -7.21
N HIS A 154 -15.10 -11.45 -6.43
CA HIS A 154 -14.59 -12.81 -6.56
C HIS A 154 -14.29 -13.42 -5.19
N HIS A 155 -13.78 -14.65 -5.18
CA HIS A 155 -13.50 -15.37 -3.94
C HIS A 155 -12.00 -15.61 -3.75
N VAL A 156 -11.60 -15.65 -2.49
CA VAL A 156 -10.28 -16.10 -2.04
C VAL A 156 -10.44 -17.25 -1.06
N GLU A 157 -9.42 -18.09 -0.96
CA GLU A 157 -9.36 -19.19 0.01
C GLU A 157 -8.37 -18.80 1.11
N ILE A 158 -8.85 -18.67 2.34
CA ILE A 158 -8.02 -18.45 3.53
C ILE A 158 -7.63 -19.81 4.10
N LYS A 159 -6.33 -20.11 4.08
CA LYS A 159 -5.79 -21.39 4.53
C LYS A 159 -5.86 -21.50 6.06
N GLU A 160 -6.27 -22.69 6.54
CA GLU A 160 -6.21 -23.04 7.97
C GLU A 160 -4.79 -22.91 8.54
N GLY A 161 -4.69 -22.61 9.83
CA GLY A 161 -3.43 -22.48 10.55
C GLY A 161 -2.62 -21.23 10.21
N THR A 162 -3.19 -20.28 9.46
CA THR A 162 -2.56 -18.98 9.19
C THR A 162 -3.06 -17.93 10.17
N HIS A 163 -2.24 -16.91 10.44
CA HIS A 163 -2.65 -15.77 11.26
C HIS A 163 -3.86 -15.02 10.67
N LEU A 164 -3.99 -14.98 9.34
CA LEU A 164 -5.17 -14.42 8.69
C LEU A 164 -6.44 -15.22 9.02
N ALA A 165 -6.32 -16.56 9.08
CA ALA A 165 -7.45 -17.41 9.47
C ALA A 165 -7.88 -17.24 10.93
N GLU A 166 -6.95 -16.89 11.82
CA GLU A 166 -7.28 -16.54 13.21
C GLU A 166 -8.12 -15.25 13.31
N ILE A 167 -7.92 -14.32 12.37
CA ILE A 167 -8.62 -13.02 12.35
C ILE A 167 -9.96 -13.10 11.60
N LEU A 168 -9.98 -13.72 10.43
CA LEU A 168 -11.12 -13.68 9.51
C LEU A 168 -11.90 -15.00 9.40
N GLY A 169 -11.36 -16.10 9.95
CA GLY A 169 -11.84 -17.46 9.71
C GLY A 169 -11.19 -18.10 8.47
N ALA A 170 -11.00 -19.41 8.51
CA ALA A 170 -10.53 -20.17 7.35
C ALA A 170 -11.67 -20.43 6.35
N GLY A 171 -11.31 -20.75 5.09
CA GLY A 171 -12.27 -21.11 4.03
C GLY A 171 -12.46 -20.03 2.97
N THR A 172 -13.54 -20.15 2.21
CA THR A 172 -13.82 -19.29 1.06
C THR A 172 -14.49 -17.99 1.47
N HIS A 173 -13.88 -16.86 1.12
CA HIS A 173 -14.39 -15.52 1.40
C HIS A 173 -14.57 -14.73 0.12
N ALA A 174 -15.70 -14.04 -0.02
CA ALA A 174 -15.92 -13.10 -1.11
C ALA A 174 -15.14 -11.80 -0.83
N VAL A 175 -14.46 -11.27 -1.86
CA VAL A 175 -13.64 -10.05 -1.77
C VAL A 175 -13.89 -9.12 -2.96
N ASN A 176 -13.56 -7.85 -2.79
CA ASN A 176 -13.40 -6.89 -3.87
C ASN A 176 -11.93 -6.88 -4.35
N SER A 177 -11.68 -6.36 -5.56
CA SER A 177 -10.34 -6.35 -6.13
C SER A 177 -10.15 -5.17 -7.08
N MET A 178 -9.08 -4.42 -6.87
CA MET A 178 -8.75 -3.20 -7.64
C MET A 178 -7.24 -3.13 -7.87
N HIS A 179 -6.67 -4.19 -8.45
CA HIS A 179 -5.25 -4.25 -8.76
C HIS A 179 -5.01 -5.08 -10.01
N HIS A 180 -3.91 -4.81 -10.72
CA HIS A 180 -3.41 -5.66 -11.80
C HIS A 180 -1.98 -6.16 -11.54
N GLN A 181 -1.32 -5.63 -10.49
CA GLN A 181 -0.04 -6.13 -10.00
C GLN A 181 -0.27 -7.09 -8.82
N ALA A 182 0.65 -8.02 -8.60
CA ALA A 182 0.63 -8.94 -7.47
C ALA A 182 2.04 -9.37 -7.05
N VAL A 183 2.16 -9.83 -5.82
CA VAL A 183 3.39 -10.48 -5.32
C VAL A 183 3.67 -11.73 -6.16
N ARG A 184 4.92 -11.90 -6.62
CA ARG A 184 5.39 -13.07 -7.37
C ARG A 184 6.23 -13.97 -6.47
N THR A 185 7.32 -13.43 -5.94
CA THR A 185 8.18 -14.10 -4.97
C THR A 185 8.14 -13.31 -3.66
N PRO A 186 7.69 -13.94 -2.56
CA PRO A 186 7.66 -13.29 -1.24
C PRO A 186 9.04 -13.22 -0.59
#